data_44d7920b039527a85112411d5610073b
#
_entry.id   44d7920b039527a85112411d5610073b
#
_cell.length_a   1.000
_cell.length_b   1.000
_cell.length_c   1.000
_cell.angle_alpha   90.00
_cell.angle_beta   90.00
_cell.angle_gamma   90.00
#
_symmetry.space_group_name_H-M   'P 1'
#
loop_
_entity.id
_entity.type
_entity.pdbx_description
1 polymer ?
#
loop_
_entity_poly.entity_id
_entity_poly.type
_entity_poly.pdbx_seq_one_letter_code
_entity_poly.pdbx_strand_id
1 'polypeptide(L)'
;MKITTWNVNGLRAVLRKGALAWICYQAPDILCLQEIKSRPEQLSSEDLRQLEDHFALWNPAEKLGYSGVATFSRTEPIEARLGMGISEFDREGRVIISKYPEFLLFNVYFPNGQRDHGRLTYKLEFYAHLLETCDRLHQGNETIILCGDFNTAHQEIDLKNPRQNAKTSGFLPEERAWIDLYLEHGFVDAFRWLYPQRVQYTWWTYIGKARERNTGWRLDYFLISKTMISRVKDVVVHDDILGSDHCPVTLWID
;
A
#
# COMPACT_ATOMS: atom_id res chain seq x y z
N MET A 1 2.95 -16.46 -8.26
CA MET A 1 2.88 -15.89 -6.90
C MET A 1 1.78 -14.83 -6.85
N LYS A 2 1.06 -14.74 -5.73
CA LYS A 2 -0.04 -13.79 -5.51
C LYS A 2 0.30 -12.89 -4.31
N ILE A 3 0.41 -11.58 -4.53
CA ILE A 3 0.66 -10.58 -3.49
C ILE A 3 -0.56 -9.68 -3.40
N THR A 4 -1.16 -9.57 -2.21
CA THR A 4 -2.32 -8.69 -2.00
C THR A 4 -1.96 -7.56 -1.06
N THR A 5 -2.31 -6.33 -1.43
CA THR A 5 -2.20 -5.15 -0.57
C THR A 5 -3.59 -4.62 -0.22
N TRP A 6 -3.77 -4.16 1.02
CA TRP A 6 -5.03 -3.59 1.49
C TRP A 6 -4.85 -2.62 2.66
N ASN A 7 -5.20 -1.37 2.47
CA ASN A 7 -5.40 -0.46 3.59
C ASN A 7 -6.71 -0.84 4.30
N VAL A 8 -6.60 -1.34 5.52
CA VAL A 8 -7.75 -1.87 6.29
C VAL A 8 -8.44 -0.81 7.15
N ASN A 9 -7.87 0.39 7.23
CA ASN A 9 -8.39 1.49 8.07
C ASN A 9 -8.80 1.02 9.51
N GLY A 10 -7.98 0.13 10.06
CA GLY A 10 -8.15 -0.49 11.37
C GLY A 10 -8.47 -1.98 11.30
N LEU A 11 -7.45 -2.81 11.52
CA LEU A 11 -7.52 -4.27 11.39
C LEU A 11 -8.63 -4.89 12.26
N ARG A 12 -8.76 -4.44 13.54
CA ARG A 12 -9.83 -4.92 14.42
C ARG A 12 -11.25 -4.67 13.88
N ALA A 13 -11.44 -3.59 13.14
CA ALA A 13 -12.74 -3.28 12.53
C ALA A 13 -13.04 -4.22 11.36
N VAL A 14 -12.03 -4.51 10.52
CA VAL A 14 -12.14 -5.44 9.39
C VAL A 14 -12.40 -6.87 9.86
N LEU A 15 -11.69 -7.32 10.91
CA LEU A 15 -11.91 -8.63 11.54
C LEU A 15 -13.35 -8.77 12.06
N ARG A 16 -13.85 -7.81 12.83
CA ARG A 16 -15.24 -7.82 13.34
C ARG A 16 -16.30 -7.83 12.25
N LYS A 17 -16.02 -7.27 11.09
CA LYS A 17 -16.91 -7.31 9.91
C LYS A 17 -16.80 -8.61 9.11
N GLY A 18 -15.91 -9.52 9.51
CA GLY A 18 -15.64 -10.77 8.77
C GLY A 18 -15.00 -10.58 7.39
N ALA A 19 -14.52 -9.38 7.09
CA ALA A 19 -14.00 -9.07 5.76
C ALA A 19 -12.67 -9.76 5.46
N LEU A 20 -11.94 -10.21 6.50
CA LEU A 20 -10.71 -10.97 6.31
C LEU A 20 -10.96 -12.39 5.74
N ALA A 21 -12.16 -12.94 5.91
CA ALA A 21 -12.52 -14.24 5.35
C ALA A 21 -12.36 -14.30 3.82
N TRP A 22 -12.59 -13.17 3.13
CA TRP A 22 -12.34 -13.07 1.70
C TRP A 22 -10.84 -13.24 1.37
N ILE A 23 -9.95 -12.63 2.16
CA ILE A 23 -8.50 -12.78 2.00
C ILE A 23 -8.10 -14.26 2.14
N CYS A 24 -8.64 -14.95 3.14
CA CYS A 24 -8.36 -16.37 3.35
C CYS A 24 -8.85 -17.24 2.16
N TYR A 25 -10.02 -16.91 1.61
CA TYR A 25 -10.52 -17.55 0.39
C TYR A 25 -9.60 -17.31 -0.80
N GLN A 26 -9.11 -16.07 -0.97
CA GLN A 26 -8.16 -15.74 -2.04
C GLN A 26 -6.79 -16.39 -1.84
N ALA A 27 -6.43 -16.72 -0.61
CA ALA A 27 -5.20 -17.40 -0.24
C ALA A 27 -3.95 -16.77 -0.91
N PRO A 28 -3.66 -15.48 -0.69
CA PRO A 28 -2.45 -14.88 -1.24
C PRO A 28 -1.20 -15.51 -0.64
N ASP A 29 -0.11 -15.55 -1.41
CA ASP A 29 1.19 -15.97 -0.90
C ASP A 29 1.75 -14.93 0.09
N ILE A 30 1.48 -13.64 -0.19
CA ILE A 30 1.86 -12.51 0.67
C ILE A 30 0.68 -11.54 0.79
N LEU A 31 0.38 -11.12 2.02
CA LEU A 31 -0.63 -10.11 2.35
C LEU A 31 0.03 -8.91 3.03
N CYS A 32 -0.11 -7.74 2.44
CA CYS A 32 0.39 -6.46 2.93
C CYS A 32 -0.78 -5.61 3.44
N LEU A 33 -0.82 -5.31 4.72
CA LEU A 33 -1.86 -4.49 5.33
C LEU A 33 -1.31 -3.13 5.74
N GLN A 34 -2.07 -2.06 5.47
CA GLN A 34 -1.78 -0.70 5.88
C GLN A 34 -2.88 -0.18 6.81
N GLU A 35 -2.57 0.83 7.59
CA GLU A 35 -3.45 1.38 8.62
C GLU A 35 -4.03 0.31 9.57
N ILE A 36 -3.19 -0.57 10.07
CA ILE A 36 -3.65 -1.64 10.97
C ILE A 36 -4.21 -1.08 12.30
N LYS A 37 -3.70 0.07 12.76
CA LYS A 37 -4.16 0.81 13.97
C LYS A 37 -4.24 -0.06 15.22
N SER A 38 -3.47 -1.14 15.25
CA SER A 38 -3.44 -2.11 16.34
C SER A 38 -2.06 -2.73 16.47
N ARG A 39 -1.81 -3.33 17.64
CA ARG A 39 -0.65 -4.17 17.91
C ARG A 39 -1.10 -5.62 17.99
N PRO A 40 -0.20 -6.61 17.78
CA PRO A 40 -0.55 -8.04 17.89
C PRO A 40 -1.26 -8.38 19.20
N GLU A 41 -0.79 -7.82 20.34
CA GLU A 41 -1.32 -8.10 21.68
C GLU A 41 -2.77 -7.58 21.89
N GLN A 42 -3.27 -6.78 20.96
CA GLN A 42 -4.65 -6.25 20.99
C GLN A 42 -5.61 -7.11 20.17
N LEU A 43 -5.13 -8.19 19.58
CA LEU A 43 -5.90 -9.15 18.79
C LEU A 43 -6.05 -10.46 19.59
N SER A 44 -7.19 -11.09 19.49
CA SER A 44 -7.40 -12.40 20.07
C SER A 44 -6.76 -13.50 19.21
N SER A 45 -6.48 -14.66 19.81
CA SER A 45 -6.04 -15.84 19.04
C SER A 45 -7.07 -16.28 17.97
N GLU A 46 -8.37 -16.06 18.24
CA GLU A 46 -9.45 -16.25 17.25
C GLU A 46 -9.28 -15.34 16.03
N ASP A 47 -8.98 -14.04 16.27
CA ASP A 47 -8.76 -13.06 15.20
C ASP A 47 -7.56 -13.45 14.32
N LEU A 48 -6.50 -13.99 14.92
CA LEU A 48 -5.27 -14.36 14.23
C LEU A 48 -5.30 -15.77 13.62
N ARG A 49 -6.25 -16.64 14.01
CA ARG A 49 -6.36 -18.02 13.51
C ARG A 49 -6.35 -18.10 12.00
N GLN A 50 -6.98 -17.14 11.33
CA GLN A 50 -7.04 -17.13 9.85
C GLN A 50 -5.69 -16.86 9.20
N LEU A 51 -4.68 -16.40 9.96
CA LEU A 51 -3.34 -16.08 9.50
C LEU A 51 -2.26 -16.88 10.25
N GLU A 52 -2.64 -17.91 11.01
CA GLU A 52 -1.71 -18.69 11.85
C GLU A 52 -0.62 -19.44 11.06
N ASP A 53 -0.93 -19.81 9.80
CA ASP A 53 0.01 -20.47 8.89
C ASP A 53 0.94 -19.47 8.16
N HIS A 54 0.96 -18.19 8.56
CA HIS A 54 1.77 -17.18 7.92
C HIS A 54 2.84 -16.64 8.87
N PHE A 55 4.02 -16.39 8.33
CA PHE A 55 5.05 -15.56 8.98
C PHE A 55 4.55 -14.13 9.05
N ALA A 56 4.45 -13.58 10.24
CA ALA A 56 3.87 -12.27 10.49
C ALA A 56 4.92 -11.25 10.90
N LEU A 57 5.03 -10.17 10.14
CA LEU A 57 5.83 -9.00 10.46
C LEU A 57 4.90 -7.84 10.80
N TRP A 58 5.12 -7.23 11.96
CA TRP A 58 4.31 -6.13 12.45
C TRP A 58 5.18 -4.88 12.66
N ASN A 59 4.72 -3.77 12.14
CA ASN A 59 5.32 -2.46 12.41
C ASN A 59 4.20 -1.47 12.84
N PRO A 60 3.73 -1.57 14.09
CA PRO A 60 2.74 -0.65 14.61
C PRO A 60 3.35 0.72 14.90
N ALA A 61 2.57 1.78 14.81
CA ALA A 61 3.00 3.09 15.26
C ALA A 61 3.23 3.13 16.79
N GLU A 62 4.09 4.04 17.24
CA GLU A 62 4.23 4.34 18.67
C GLU A 62 2.90 4.82 19.28
N LYS A 63 2.19 5.67 18.54
CA LYS A 63 0.88 6.19 18.92
C LYS A 63 -0.19 5.11 18.73
N LEU A 64 -0.86 4.73 19.83
CA LEU A 64 -1.93 3.74 19.81
C LEU A 64 -3.12 4.16 18.93
N GLY A 65 -3.68 3.21 18.19
CA GLY A 65 -4.83 3.43 17.31
C GLY A 65 -4.56 4.27 16.07
N TYR A 66 -3.29 4.39 15.67
CA TYR A 66 -2.85 5.22 14.55
C TYR A 66 -1.91 4.44 13.63
N SER A 67 -2.00 4.67 12.30
CA SER A 67 -1.07 4.15 11.29
C SER A 67 -0.75 2.64 11.45
N GLY A 68 0.51 2.26 11.20
CA GLY A 68 1.01 0.89 11.31
C GLY A 68 0.77 0.06 10.06
N VAL A 69 1.72 -0.82 9.74
CA VAL A 69 1.62 -1.81 8.66
C VAL A 69 1.92 -3.21 9.20
N ALA A 70 1.39 -4.23 8.52
CA ALA A 70 1.71 -5.62 8.79
C ALA A 70 1.86 -6.40 7.49
N THR A 71 2.78 -7.35 7.44
CA THR A 71 2.99 -8.26 6.30
C THR A 71 2.87 -9.69 6.79
N PHE A 72 2.02 -10.47 6.13
CA PHE A 72 1.85 -11.89 6.38
C PHE A 72 2.28 -12.65 5.13
N SER A 73 3.14 -13.65 5.26
CA SER A 73 3.60 -14.43 4.13
C SER A 73 3.65 -15.92 4.44
N ARG A 74 3.35 -16.76 3.44
CA ARG A 74 3.43 -18.23 3.55
C ARG A 74 4.87 -18.73 3.58
N THR A 75 5.77 -17.96 2.97
CA THR A 75 7.21 -18.25 2.97
C THR A 75 7.92 -17.24 3.87
N GLU A 76 8.77 -17.72 4.77
CA GLU A 76 9.59 -16.85 5.60
C GLU A 76 10.52 -15.99 4.73
N PRO A 77 10.55 -14.66 4.92
CA PRO A 77 11.51 -13.82 4.23
C PRO A 77 12.93 -14.13 4.71
N ILE A 78 13.91 -14.04 3.81
CA ILE A 78 15.34 -14.23 4.11
C ILE A 78 15.81 -13.19 5.13
N GLU A 79 15.29 -11.97 5.01
CA GLU A 79 15.60 -10.82 5.86
C GLU A 79 14.37 -9.92 5.94
N ALA A 80 14.17 -9.28 7.08
CA ALA A 80 13.13 -8.29 7.26
C ALA A 80 13.65 -7.06 8.00
N ARG A 81 13.19 -5.89 7.57
CA ARG A 81 13.49 -4.61 8.21
C ARG A 81 12.20 -3.83 8.44
N LEU A 82 12.06 -3.28 9.65
CA LEU A 82 10.96 -2.40 10.03
C LEU A 82 11.43 -0.94 9.94
N GLY A 83 10.73 -0.14 9.13
CA GLY A 83 11.06 1.26 8.90
C GLY A 83 12.18 1.46 7.87
N MET A 84 12.60 2.73 7.76
CA MET A 84 13.66 3.19 6.86
C MET A 84 14.97 3.50 7.58
N GLY A 85 15.00 3.44 8.92
CA GLY A 85 16.13 3.85 9.76
C GLY A 85 16.13 5.36 10.03
N ILE A 86 14.99 6.02 9.86
CA ILE A 86 14.78 7.46 10.13
C ILE A 86 13.72 7.57 11.22
N SER A 87 14.16 7.90 12.44
CA SER A 87 13.32 7.89 13.64
C SER A 87 12.01 8.66 13.49
N GLU A 88 12.02 9.77 12.77
CA GLU A 88 10.84 10.60 12.54
C GLU A 88 9.74 9.84 11.76
N PHE A 89 10.11 9.07 10.74
CA PHE A 89 9.19 8.28 9.94
C PHE A 89 8.85 6.95 10.60
N ASP A 90 9.85 6.32 11.25
CA ASP A 90 9.71 4.98 11.81
C ASP A 90 8.76 4.93 13.01
N ARG A 91 8.60 6.06 13.76
CA ARG A 91 7.60 6.18 14.84
C ARG A 91 6.16 5.95 14.39
N GLU A 92 5.85 6.18 13.12
CA GLU A 92 4.51 5.99 12.59
C GLU A 92 4.27 4.58 12.02
N GLY A 93 5.30 3.70 12.03
CA GLY A 93 5.17 2.31 11.63
C GLY A 93 4.69 2.13 10.20
N ARG A 94 5.30 2.84 9.21
CA ARG A 94 4.78 2.98 7.85
C ARG A 94 5.40 2.05 6.83
N VAL A 95 6.51 1.38 7.15
CA VAL A 95 7.28 0.60 6.19
C VAL A 95 7.68 -0.75 6.78
N ILE A 96 7.43 -1.83 6.04
CA ILE A 96 8.08 -3.14 6.22
C ILE A 96 8.78 -3.48 4.92
N ILE A 97 10.06 -3.84 5.00
CA ILE A 97 10.85 -4.33 3.87
C ILE A 97 11.14 -5.79 4.14
N SER A 98 10.74 -6.67 3.22
CA SER A 98 10.95 -8.12 3.32
C SER A 98 11.76 -8.62 2.12
N LYS A 99 12.87 -9.31 2.34
CA LYS A 99 13.69 -9.87 1.28
C LYS A 99 13.26 -11.30 0.99
N TYR A 100 12.93 -11.55 -0.26
CA TYR A 100 12.68 -12.89 -0.83
C TYR A 100 13.79 -13.23 -1.83
N PRO A 101 13.92 -14.49 -2.29
CA PRO A 101 15.02 -14.88 -3.19
C PRO A 101 15.13 -14.04 -4.46
N GLU A 102 14.01 -13.51 -4.97
CA GLU A 102 13.96 -12.84 -6.28
C GLU A 102 13.65 -11.34 -6.21
N PHE A 103 13.21 -10.83 -5.06
CA PHE A 103 12.83 -9.41 -4.90
C PHE A 103 12.83 -8.96 -3.45
N LEU A 104 12.89 -7.66 -3.27
CA LEU A 104 12.56 -6.96 -2.03
C LEU A 104 11.10 -6.48 -2.13
N LEU A 105 10.30 -6.84 -1.15
CA LEU A 105 8.92 -6.36 -1.03
C LEU A 105 8.85 -5.23 0.00
N PHE A 106 8.38 -4.08 -0.43
CA PHE A 106 8.07 -2.94 0.40
C PHE A 106 6.55 -2.86 0.62
N ASN A 107 6.10 -3.07 1.84
CA ASN A 107 4.74 -2.76 2.27
C ASN A 107 4.75 -1.37 2.89
N VAL A 108 4.11 -0.39 2.25
CA VAL A 108 4.20 1.02 2.62
C VAL A 108 2.84 1.67 2.80
N TYR A 109 2.72 2.45 3.86
CA TYR A 109 1.63 3.38 4.08
C TYR A 109 2.15 4.81 4.03
N PHE A 110 2.06 5.46 2.88
CA PHE A 110 2.49 6.84 2.71
C PHE A 110 1.66 7.80 3.56
N PRO A 111 2.27 8.86 4.10
CA PRO A 111 1.54 9.85 4.88
C PRO A 111 0.42 10.52 4.10
N ASN A 112 -0.70 10.84 4.78
CA ASN A 112 -1.72 11.73 4.25
C ASN A 112 -1.33 13.19 4.52
N GLY A 113 -1.42 14.06 3.54
CA GLY A 113 -1.03 15.48 3.62
C GLY A 113 -2.16 16.45 3.95
N GLN A 114 -3.40 15.98 4.18
CA GLN A 114 -4.58 16.85 4.27
C GLN A 114 -4.69 17.69 5.53
N ARG A 115 -3.99 17.36 6.61
CA ARG A 115 -4.24 17.95 7.92
C ARG A 115 -3.75 19.41 8.04
N ASP A 116 -2.55 19.68 7.55
CA ASP A 116 -1.88 20.99 7.57
C ASP A 116 -0.63 21.02 6.67
N HIS A 117 -0.02 22.21 6.49
CA HIS A 117 1.18 22.35 5.68
C HIS A 117 2.37 21.51 6.18
N GLY A 118 2.54 21.37 7.49
CA GLY A 118 3.60 20.53 8.06
C GLY A 118 3.42 19.06 7.69
N ARG A 119 2.17 18.60 7.61
CA ARG A 119 1.88 17.23 7.22
C ARG A 119 2.13 16.98 5.73
N LEU A 120 1.89 17.97 4.86
CA LEU A 120 2.25 17.86 3.45
C LEU A 120 3.77 17.80 3.28
N THR A 121 4.53 18.67 3.93
CA THR A 121 6.01 18.64 3.91
C THR A 121 6.54 17.28 4.35
N TYR A 122 6.06 16.77 5.49
CA TYR A 122 6.40 15.44 5.99
C TYR A 122 6.11 14.33 4.96
N LYS A 123 5.01 14.41 4.24
CA LYS A 123 4.66 13.46 3.18
C LYS A 123 5.68 13.51 2.04
N LEU A 124 6.03 14.71 1.57
CA LEU A 124 6.97 14.88 0.46
C LEU A 124 8.38 14.44 0.85
N GLU A 125 8.83 14.72 2.07
CA GLU A 125 10.10 14.24 2.62
C GLU A 125 10.11 12.70 2.74
N PHE A 126 8.99 12.10 3.16
CA PHE A 126 8.85 10.64 3.20
C PHE A 126 9.01 10.01 1.81
N TYR A 127 8.39 10.60 0.77
CA TYR A 127 8.57 10.18 -0.63
C TYR A 127 10.04 10.23 -1.04
N ALA A 128 10.73 11.35 -0.74
CA ALA A 128 12.13 11.56 -1.10
C ALA A 128 13.04 10.50 -0.48
N HIS A 129 12.94 10.29 0.83
CA HIS A 129 13.79 9.34 1.55
C HIS A 129 13.53 7.88 1.16
N LEU A 130 12.27 7.53 0.89
CA LEU A 130 11.96 6.18 0.41
C LEU A 130 12.51 5.95 -1.00
N LEU A 131 12.39 6.94 -1.90
CA LEU A 131 12.96 6.85 -3.25
C LEU A 131 14.48 6.73 -3.20
N GLU A 132 15.17 7.53 -2.39
CA GLU A 132 16.62 7.42 -2.18
C GLU A 132 17.04 6.03 -1.68
N THR A 133 16.22 5.42 -0.80
CA THR A 133 16.43 4.05 -0.34
C THR A 133 16.28 3.06 -1.49
N CYS A 134 15.25 3.21 -2.33
CA CYS A 134 15.03 2.37 -3.51
C CYS A 134 16.18 2.52 -4.52
N ASP A 135 16.66 3.74 -4.77
CA ASP A 135 17.77 3.99 -5.69
C ASP A 135 19.05 3.29 -5.29
N ARG A 136 19.40 3.34 -4.00
CA ARG A 136 20.57 2.61 -3.47
C ARG A 136 20.46 1.10 -3.69
N LEU A 137 19.25 0.56 -3.55
CA LEU A 137 18.98 -0.86 -3.76
C LEU A 137 19.03 -1.22 -5.25
N HIS A 138 18.47 -0.39 -6.13
CA HIS A 138 18.57 -0.55 -7.57
C HIS A 138 20.04 -0.50 -8.06
N GLN A 139 20.86 0.40 -7.49
CA GLN A 139 22.32 0.44 -7.77
C GLN A 139 23.03 -0.85 -7.33
N GLY A 140 22.52 -1.51 -6.27
CA GLY A 140 22.97 -2.84 -5.84
C GLY A 140 22.37 -4.00 -6.64
N ASN A 141 21.69 -3.73 -7.76
CA ASN A 141 20.98 -4.69 -8.61
C ASN A 141 19.84 -5.46 -7.90
N GLU A 142 19.31 -4.91 -6.81
CA GLU A 142 18.12 -5.48 -6.17
C GLU A 142 16.87 -5.16 -6.98
N THR A 143 15.97 -6.12 -7.07
CA THR A 143 14.66 -5.96 -7.70
C THR A 143 13.63 -5.63 -6.63
N ILE A 144 12.78 -4.63 -6.84
CA ILE A 144 11.85 -4.12 -5.84
C ILE A 144 10.40 -4.24 -6.31
N ILE A 145 9.54 -4.71 -5.43
CA ILE A 145 8.09 -4.56 -5.50
C ILE A 145 7.69 -3.62 -4.37
N LEU A 146 7.23 -2.43 -4.70
CA LEU A 146 6.75 -1.43 -3.76
C LEU A 146 5.23 -1.40 -3.83
N CYS A 147 4.55 -1.77 -2.76
CA CYS A 147 3.08 -1.80 -2.70
C CYS A 147 2.52 -1.11 -1.47
N GLY A 148 1.27 -0.73 -1.57
CA GLY A 148 0.50 -0.14 -0.47
C GLY A 148 -0.29 1.09 -0.86
N ASP A 149 -0.69 1.84 0.16
CA ASP A 149 -1.44 3.09 0.02
C ASP A 149 -0.47 4.28 -0.10
N PHE A 150 -0.44 4.89 -1.26
CA PHE A 150 0.39 6.06 -1.57
C PHE A 150 -0.25 7.38 -1.14
N ASN A 151 -1.53 7.35 -0.75
CA ASN A 151 -2.30 8.57 -0.45
C ASN A 151 -2.23 9.63 -1.57
N THR A 152 -1.97 9.20 -2.82
CA THR A 152 -1.84 10.07 -4.00
C THR A 152 -2.42 9.39 -5.23
N ALA A 153 -3.36 10.04 -5.89
CA ALA A 153 -3.79 9.68 -7.24
C ALA A 153 -2.83 10.30 -8.25
N HIS A 154 -2.28 9.51 -9.18
CA HIS A 154 -1.21 9.96 -10.07
C HIS A 154 -1.73 10.85 -11.19
N GLN A 155 -2.68 10.36 -11.98
CA GLN A 155 -3.20 11.02 -13.18
C GLN A 155 -4.69 11.37 -13.05
N GLU A 156 -5.21 12.20 -13.94
CA GLU A 156 -6.63 12.57 -13.94
C GLU A 156 -7.57 11.37 -14.06
N ILE A 157 -7.14 10.30 -14.73
CA ILE A 157 -7.90 9.04 -14.84
C ILE A 157 -7.98 8.29 -13.50
N ASP A 158 -7.12 8.61 -12.53
CA ASP A 158 -7.01 7.91 -11.24
C ASP A 158 -7.96 8.44 -10.17
N LEU A 159 -8.78 9.46 -10.50
CA LEU A 159 -9.83 9.93 -9.59
C LEU A 159 -11.04 10.47 -10.35
N LYS A 160 -12.19 10.43 -9.67
CA LYS A 160 -13.47 10.91 -10.21
C LYS A 160 -13.47 12.41 -10.28
N ASN A 161 -13.43 13.36 -10.42
CA ASN A 161 -13.52 14.81 -10.41
C ASN A 161 -12.14 15.48 -10.27
N PRO A 162 -11.19 15.26 -11.21
CA PRO A 162 -9.83 15.77 -11.10
C PRO A 162 -9.78 17.30 -11.01
N ARG A 163 -10.57 18.03 -11.78
CA ARG A 163 -10.59 19.50 -11.77
C ARG A 163 -11.00 20.09 -10.42
N GLN A 164 -11.97 19.45 -9.75
CA GLN A 164 -12.46 19.90 -8.44
C GLN A 164 -11.43 19.61 -7.34
N ASN A 165 -10.61 18.58 -7.52
CA ASN A 165 -9.62 18.13 -6.56
C ASN A 165 -8.18 18.61 -6.85
N ALA A 166 -7.97 19.46 -7.84
CA ALA A 166 -6.63 19.93 -8.24
C ALA A 166 -5.86 20.67 -7.14
N LYS A 167 -6.55 21.11 -6.08
CA LYS A 167 -5.97 21.75 -4.89
C LYS A 167 -6.17 20.94 -3.60
N THR A 168 -6.54 19.66 -3.74
CA THR A 168 -6.76 18.75 -2.61
C THR A 168 -5.54 17.86 -2.44
N SER A 169 -5.00 17.74 -1.22
CA SER A 169 -3.92 16.79 -0.95
C SER A 169 -4.34 15.36 -1.30
N GLY A 170 -3.42 14.63 -1.89
CA GLY A 170 -3.66 13.38 -2.60
C GLY A 170 -3.77 13.56 -4.12
N PHE A 171 -3.89 14.83 -4.60
CA PHE A 171 -3.85 15.14 -6.04
C PHE A 171 -3.15 16.48 -6.35
N LEU A 172 -2.39 17.02 -5.41
CA LEU A 172 -1.58 18.21 -5.65
C LEU A 172 -0.49 17.93 -6.70
N PRO A 173 -0.14 18.92 -7.54
CA PRO A 173 0.93 18.75 -8.54
C PRO A 173 2.25 18.21 -7.95
N GLU A 174 2.66 18.71 -6.79
CA GLU A 174 3.86 18.30 -6.10
C GLU A 174 3.79 16.84 -5.58
N GLU A 175 2.62 16.34 -5.16
CA GLU A 175 2.43 14.94 -4.76
C GLU A 175 2.49 14.01 -5.97
N ARG A 176 1.84 14.40 -7.08
CA ARG A 176 1.82 13.64 -8.33
C ARG A 176 3.20 13.54 -8.95
N ALA A 177 3.98 14.61 -8.91
CA ALA A 177 5.35 14.65 -9.39
C ALA A 177 6.26 13.61 -8.72
N TRP A 178 5.99 13.25 -7.45
CA TRP A 178 6.72 12.17 -6.79
C TRP A 178 6.45 10.81 -7.42
N ILE A 179 5.22 10.53 -7.86
CA ILE A 179 4.95 9.27 -8.58
C ILE A 179 5.69 9.27 -9.92
N ASP A 180 5.70 10.40 -10.66
CA ASP A 180 6.49 10.52 -11.90
C ASP A 180 7.98 10.22 -11.62
N LEU A 181 8.57 10.77 -10.55
CA LEU A 181 9.95 10.50 -10.17
C LEU A 181 10.21 9.02 -9.88
N TYR A 182 9.32 8.31 -9.16
CA TYR A 182 9.48 6.87 -8.98
C TYR A 182 9.51 6.13 -10.32
N LEU A 183 8.66 6.51 -11.27
CA LEU A 183 8.64 5.90 -12.60
C LEU A 183 9.92 6.21 -13.40
N GLU A 184 10.45 7.42 -13.30
CA GLU A 184 11.75 7.82 -13.91
C GLU A 184 12.91 7.06 -13.29
N HIS A 185 12.86 6.78 -11.98
CA HIS A 185 13.88 6.07 -11.20
C HIS A 185 13.78 4.53 -11.27
N GLY A 186 13.17 4.00 -12.32
CA GLY A 186 13.24 2.57 -12.62
C GLY A 186 12.03 1.75 -12.18
N PHE A 187 10.96 2.37 -11.74
CA PHE A 187 9.71 1.69 -11.47
C PHE A 187 8.73 1.74 -12.63
N VAL A 188 7.74 0.85 -12.60
CA VAL A 188 6.57 0.82 -13.48
C VAL A 188 5.33 0.64 -12.61
N ASP A 189 4.30 1.46 -12.82
CA ASP A 189 2.97 1.21 -12.26
C ASP A 189 2.35 0.00 -12.99
N ALA A 190 2.33 -1.14 -12.31
CA ALA A 190 1.93 -2.41 -12.91
C ALA A 190 0.47 -2.40 -13.40
N PHE A 191 -0.44 -1.75 -12.66
CA PHE A 191 -1.83 -1.63 -13.10
C PHE A 191 -1.94 -0.77 -14.36
N ARG A 192 -1.29 0.39 -14.40
CA ARG A 192 -1.36 1.31 -15.53
C ARG A 192 -0.62 0.79 -16.76
N TRP A 193 0.42 -0.02 -16.55
CA TRP A 193 1.11 -0.72 -17.63
C TRP A 193 0.22 -1.75 -18.33
N LEU A 194 -0.54 -2.55 -17.55
CA LEU A 194 -1.48 -3.55 -18.10
C LEU A 194 -2.74 -2.89 -18.66
N TYR A 195 -3.22 -1.85 -18.00
CA TYR A 195 -4.54 -1.23 -18.25
C TYR A 195 -4.43 0.28 -18.42
N PRO A 196 -3.81 0.78 -19.52
CA PRO A 196 -3.50 2.21 -19.68
C PRO A 196 -4.71 3.13 -19.60
N GLN A 197 -5.89 2.64 -20.02
CA GLN A 197 -7.11 3.45 -20.12
C GLN A 197 -8.23 3.00 -19.15
N ARG A 198 -7.96 2.00 -18.28
CA ARG A 198 -8.99 1.52 -17.37
C ARG A 198 -9.21 2.50 -16.22
N VAL A 199 -10.45 2.94 -16.05
CA VAL A 199 -10.88 3.73 -14.90
C VAL A 199 -11.31 2.76 -13.81
N GLN A 200 -10.55 2.68 -12.74
CA GLN A 200 -10.86 1.86 -11.57
C GLN A 200 -10.23 2.51 -10.34
N TYR A 201 -10.95 2.52 -9.22
CA TYR A 201 -10.54 3.17 -7.99
C TYR A 201 -10.33 2.16 -6.89
N THR A 202 -9.55 2.56 -5.87
CA THR A 202 -9.23 1.70 -4.72
C THR A 202 -9.74 2.28 -3.40
N TRP A 203 -10.10 3.56 -3.36
CA TRP A 203 -10.57 4.27 -2.19
C TRP A 203 -11.81 5.12 -2.47
N TRP A 204 -12.73 5.17 -1.48
CA TRP A 204 -13.94 6.00 -1.49
C TRP A 204 -14.20 6.55 -0.10
N THR A 205 -14.43 7.86 0.02
CA THR A 205 -14.87 8.42 1.30
C THR A 205 -16.18 7.78 1.79
N TYR A 206 -16.31 7.60 3.09
CA TYR A 206 -17.58 7.15 3.69
C TYR A 206 -18.71 8.17 3.55
N ILE A 207 -18.40 9.45 3.25
CA ILE A 207 -19.38 10.51 3.15
C ILE A 207 -20.15 10.43 1.84
N GLY A 208 -21.46 10.62 1.90
CA GLY A 208 -22.31 10.83 0.74
C GLY A 208 -22.43 9.62 -0.17
N LYS A 209 -22.27 8.39 0.33
CA LYS A 209 -22.40 7.16 -0.47
C LYS A 209 -21.45 7.14 -1.68
N ALA A 210 -20.22 7.63 -1.50
CA ALA A 210 -19.26 7.80 -2.58
C ALA A 210 -18.95 6.49 -3.32
N ARG A 211 -18.89 5.35 -2.61
CA ARG A 211 -18.62 4.04 -3.20
C ARG A 211 -19.78 3.57 -4.09
N GLU A 212 -21.03 3.73 -3.66
CA GLU A 212 -22.22 3.39 -4.47
C GLU A 212 -22.28 4.19 -5.78
N ARG A 213 -21.81 5.45 -5.76
CA ARG A 213 -21.74 6.34 -6.94
C ARG A 213 -20.43 6.22 -7.71
N ASN A 214 -19.53 5.34 -7.29
CA ASN A 214 -18.18 5.20 -7.78
C ASN A 214 -17.43 6.54 -7.90
N THR A 215 -17.55 7.38 -6.85
CA THR A 215 -16.81 8.65 -6.73
C THR A 215 -15.56 8.36 -5.90
N GLY A 216 -14.58 7.72 -6.52
CA GLY A 216 -13.40 7.17 -5.87
C GLY A 216 -12.08 7.73 -6.42
N TRP A 217 -11.00 7.26 -5.80
CA TRP A 217 -9.62 7.55 -6.14
C TRP A 217 -8.84 6.25 -6.18
N ARG A 218 -7.84 6.12 -7.08
CA ARG A 218 -6.85 5.04 -7.04
C ARG A 218 -5.65 5.53 -6.23
N LEU A 219 -5.52 5.02 -5.02
CA LEU A 219 -4.48 5.40 -4.06
C LEU A 219 -3.53 4.26 -3.75
N ASP A 220 -3.94 3.02 -4.04
CA ASP A 220 -3.17 1.81 -3.75
C ASP A 220 -2.50 1.31 -5.03
N TYR A 221 -1.19 1.04 -4.94
CA TYR A 221 -0.35 0.75 -6.10
C TYR A 221 0.49 -0.51 -5.90
N PHE A 222 0.93 -1.04 -7.03
CA PHE A 222 2.12 -1.87 -7.17
C PHE A 222 3.07 -1.17 -8.15
N LEU A 223 4.12 -0.52 -7.61
CA LEU A 223 5.25 -0.04 -8.38
C LEU A 223 6.33 -1.12 -8.40
N ILE A 224 6.71 -1.56 -9.59
CA ILE A 224 7.59 -2.72 -9.76
C ILE A 224 8.82 -2.29 -10.53
N SER A 225 10.00 -2.75 -10.13
CA SER A 225 11.24 -2.54 -10.88
C SER A 225 11.07 -2.93 -12.35
N LYS A 226 11.52 -2.11 -13.28
CA LYS A 226 11.43 -2.36 -14.74
C LYS A 226 11.96 -3.73 -15.14
N THR A 227 12.99 -4.21 -14.45
CA THR A 227 13.61 -5.54 -14.69
C THR A 227 12.65 -6.70 -14.46
N MET A 228 11.60 -6.51 -13.64
CA MET A 228 10.65 -7.55 -13.27
C MET A 228 9.29 -7.42 -13.96
N ILE A 229 9.02 -6.34 -14.69
CA ILE A 229 7.69 -6.07 -15.23
C ILE A 229 7.18 -7.16 -16.19
N SER A 230 8.06 -7.84 -16.91
CA SER A 230 7.70 -8.94 -17.81
C SER A 230 7.12 -10.16 -17.08
N ARG A 231 7.34 -10.29 -15.77
CA ARG A 231 6.79 -11.37 -14.93
C ARG A 231 5.38 -11.05 -14.42
N VAL A 232 4.93 -9.83 -14.57
CA VAL A 232 3.58 -9.42 -14.15
C VAL A 232 2.54 -10.04 -15.08
N LYS A 233 1.62 -10.80 -14.50
CA LYS A 233 0.51 -11.44 -15.23
C LYS A 233 -0.77 -10.62 -15.15
N ASP A 234 -1.08 -10.12 -13.94
CA ASP A 234 -2.29 -9.33 -13.73
C ASP A 234 -2.18 -8.45 -12.48
N VAL A 235 -2.98 -7.39 -12.46
CA VAL A 235 -3.26 -6.58 -11.29
C VAL A 235 -4.77 -6.42 -11.16
N VAL A 236 -5.33 -7.06 -10.13
CA VAL A 236 -6.78 -7.08 -9.90
C VAL A 236 -7.15 -6.16 -8.76
N VAL A 237 -8.01 -5.18 -9.04
CA VAL A 237 -8.61 -4.31 -8.03
C VAL A 237 -9.96 -4.92 -7.63
N HIS A 238 -10.12 -5.28 -6.37
CA HIS A 238 -11.32 -5.94 -5.84
C HIS A 238 -12.30 -4.91 -5.27
N ASP A 239 -12.84 -4.06 -6.14
CA ASP A 239 -13.69 -2.93 -5.78
C ASP A 239 -15.08 -3.30 -5.22
N ASP A 240 -15.46 -4.57 -5.34
CA ASP A 240 -16.65 -5.16 -4.73
C ASP A 240 -16.44 -5.58 -3.25
N ILE A 241 -15.20 -5.70 -2.77
CA ILE A 241 -14.89 -6.15 -1.42
C ILE A 241 -15.03 -4.99 -0.43
N LEU A 242 -15.92 -5.19 0.54
CA LEU A 242 -16.24 -4.22 1.58
C LEU A 242 -15.44 -4.52 2.86
N GLY A 243 -15.50 -3.59 3.83
CA GLY A 243 -14.86 -3.73 5.15
C GLY A 243 -14.04 -2.51 5.53
N SER A 244 -13.37 -1.91 4.55
CA SER A 244 -12.61 -0.65 4.65
C SER A 244 -13.16 0.37 3.65
N ASP A 245 -12.71 1.62 3.73
CA ASP A 245 -12.88 2.65 2.71
C ASP A 245 -11.95 2.44 1.51
N HIS A 246 -10.92 1.59 1.65
CA HIS A 246 -10.18 1.03 0.53
C HIS A 246 -10.70 -0.37 0.16
N CYS A 247 -10.37 -0.82 -1.04
CA CYS A 247 -10.51 -2.22 -1.45
C CYS A 247 -9.15 -2.88 -1.61
N PRO A 248 -9.08 -4.23 -1.54
CA PRO A 248 -7.85 -4.95 -1.79
C PRO A 248 -7.40 -4.80 -3.26
N VAL A 249 -6.08 -4.84 -3.46
CA VAL A 249 -5.47 -4.95 -4.79
C VAL A 249 -4.54 -6.15 -4.80
N THR A 250 -4.61 -6.99 -5.82
CA THR A 250 -3.79 -8.20 -5.92
C THR A 250 -2.92 -8.15 -7.18
N LEU A 251 -1.63 -8.34 -6.99
CA LEU A 251 -0.64 -8.56 -8.03
C LEU A 251 -0.43 -10.06 -8.24
N TRP A 252 -0.43 -10.48 -9.51
CA TRP A 252 -0.05 -11.83 -9.94
C TRP A 252 1.27 -11.76 -10.72
N ILE A 253 2.25 -12.51 -10.27
CA ILE A 253 3.57 -12.66 -10.93
C ILE A 253 3.93 -14.13 -11.10
N ASP A 254 4.77 -14.40 -12.11
CA ASP A 254 5.41 -15.72 -12.29
C ASP A 254 6.45 -15.99 -11.22
#